data_d0ce061340caf9990515cd31f08ed5dc
#
_entry.id   d0ce061340caf9990515cd31f08ed5dc
#
_cell.length_a   1.000
_cell.length_b   1.000
_cell.length_c   1.000
_cell.angle_alpha   90.00
_cell.angle_beta   90.00
_cell.angle_gamma   90.00
#
_symmetry.space_group_name_H-M   'P 1'
#
loop_
_entity.id
_entity.type
_entity.pdbx_description
1 polymer ?
#
loop_
_entity_poly.entity_id
_entity_poly.type
_entity_poly.pdbx_seq_one_letter_code
_entity_poly.pdbx_strand_id
1 'polypeptide(L)'
;EEFVIGMAHRGRLNVLANILGKTYNDIFAEFEGKGFGDDIFAGDVKYHMGYSSDKKAKNGKIVHLSLTPNPSHLEAVNPVVEGISRAKIDQYHEGNAKKLVPILIHGDHSMAGQGIVYEVLQMSKLPGYGTGGTVHLVINNQVGFTADFIEGRSSTYCTDVGKTTLSPVFHVNADDIEAVVYV
;
A
#
# COMPACT_ATOMS: atom_id res chain seq x y z
N GLU A 1 17.71 0.28 -4.57
CA GLU A 1 16.58 -0.20 -3.73
C GLU A 1 15.27 0.32 -4.32
N GLU A 2 14.22 -0.48 -4.24
CA GLU A 2 12.92 -0.18 -4.83
C GLU A 2 11.79 -0.50 -3.86
N PHE A 3 10.73 0.31 -3.87
CA PHE A 3 9.51 0.06 -3.13
C PHE A 3 8.31 0.05 -4.07
N VAL A 4 7.45 -0.95 -3.92
CA VAL A 4 6.16 -1.04 -4.59
C VAL A 4 5.07 -0.87 -3.56
N ILE A 5 4.27 0.18 -3.71
CA ILE A 5 3.30 0.62 -2.70
C ILE A 5 1.89 0.35 -3.20
N GLY A 6 1.07 -0.29 -2.39
CA GLY A 6 -0.37 -0.43 -2.57
C GLY A 6 -1.14 0.22 -1.44
N MET A 7 -2.23 0.88 -1.79
CA MET A 7 -3.12 1.48 -0.81
C MET A 7 -4.49 1.77 -1.39
N ALA A 8 -5.48 1.93 -0.52
CA ALA A 8 -6.81 2.41 -0.89
C ALA A 8 -6.79 3.91 -1.25
N HIS A 9 -7.95 4.46 -1.51
CA HIS A 9 -8.13 5.88 -1.89
C HIS A 9 -7.93 6.85 -0.73
N ARG A 10 -8.26 6.48 0.51
CA ARG A 10 -8.15 7.36 1.68
C ARG A 10 -6.67 7.69 1.98
N GLY A 11 -6.37 8.98 2.06
CA GLY A 11 -5.00 9.46 2.28
C GLY A 11 -4.08 9.38 1.06
N ARG A 12 -4.55 8.87 -0.08
CA ARG A 12 -3.72 8.67 -1.27
C ARG A 12 -3.15 9.96 -1.85
N LEU A 13 -3.91 11.06 -1.86
CA LEU A 13 -3.42 12.36 -2.30
C LEU A 13 -2.28 12.87 -1.41
N ASN A 14 -2.33 12.57 -0.11
CA ASN A 14 -1.24 12.89 0.80
C ASN A 14 0.04 12.12 0.45
N VAL A 15 -0.08 10.82 0.18
CA VAL A 15 1.06 9.97 -0.24
C VAL A 15 1.62 10.45 -1.58
N LEU A 16 0.76 10.77 -2.55
CA LEU A 16 1.18 11.32 -3.85
C LEU A 16 1.98 12.60 -3.69
N ALA A 17 1.49 13.55 -2.91
CA ALA A 17 2.13 14.85 -2.74
C ALA A 17 3.38 14.77 -1.84
N ASN A 18 3.25 14.23 -0.63
CA ASN A 18 4.28 14.36 0.40
C ASN A 18 5.35 13.25 0.35
N ILE A 19 4.99 12.06 -0.11
CA ILE A 19 5.93 10.93 -0.21
C ILE A 19 6.50 10.84 -1.63
N LEU A 20 5.63 10.80 -2.63
CA LEU A 20 6.04 10.64 -4.03
C LEU A 20 6.42 11.96 -4.69
N GLY A 21 6.06 13.11 -4.11
CA GLY A 21 6.42 14.45 -4.58
C GLY A 21 5.71 14.87 -5.85
N LYS A 22 4.53 14.34 -6.10
CA LYS A 22 3.65 14.83 -7.16
C LYS A 22 3.23 16.25 -6.82
N THR A 23 3.36 17.18 -7.78
CA THR A 23 3.04 18.57 -7.51
C THR A 23 1.53 18.78 -7.37
N TYR A 24 1.13 19.76 -6.57
CA TYR A 24 -0.30 20.13 -6.48
C TYR A 24 -0.86 20.58 -7.83
N ASN A 25 -0.04 21.24 -8.65
CA ASN A 25 -0.46 21.65 -9.99
C ASN A 25 -0.79 20.44 -10.86
N ASP A 26 0.02 19.37 -10.82
CA ASP A 26 -0.24 18.15 -11.56
C ASP A 26 -1.51 17.46 -11.06
N ILE A 27 -1.68 17.39 -9.71
CA ILE A 27 -2.85 16.81 -9.10
C ILE A 27 -4.12 17.57 -9.54
N PHE A 28 -4.12 18.90 -9.45
CA PHE A 28 -5.29 19.70 -9.83
C PHE A 28 -5.55 19.67 -11.34
N ALA A 29 -4.50 19.68 -12.17
CA ALA A 29 -4.64 19.56 -13.61
C ALA A 29 -5.33 18.23 -14.01
N GLU A 30 -4.99 17.15 -13.34
CA GLU A 30 -5.66 15.85 -13.55
C GLU A 30 -7.14 15.89 -13.15
N PHE A 31 -7.49 16.55 -12.03
CA PHE A 31 -8.89 16.72 -11.62
C PHE A 31 -9.68 17.56 -12.63
N GLU A 32 -9.04 18.54 -13.26
CA GLU A 32 -9.66 19.37 -14.31
C GLU A 32 -9.71 18.66 -15.68
N GLY A 33 -9.16 17.46 -15.81
CA GLY A 33 -9.09 16.74 -17.09
C GLY A 33 -8.03 17.27 -18.05
N LYS A 34 -7.14 18.14 -17.60
CA LYS A 34 -6.03 18.70 -18.38
C LYS A 34 -4.85 17.74 -18.32
N GLY A 35 -4.45 17.14 -19.43
CA GLY A 35 -3.22 16.34 -19.52
C GLY A 35 -3.36 14.93 -20.04
N PHE A 36 -4.59 14.42 -20.21
CA PHE A 36 -4.83 13.14 -20.90
C PHE A 36 -5.88 13.36 -21.98
N GLY A 37 -5.63 12.83 -23.19
CA GLY A 37 -6.65 12.82 -24.23
C GLY A 37 -7.91 12.14 -23.73
N ASP A 38 -9.06 12.70 -24.04
CA ASP A 38 -10.39 12.36 -23.50
C ASP A 38 -10.79 10.88 -23.63
N ASP A 39 -10.06 10.08 -24.40
CA ASP A 39 -10.46 8.72 -24.78
C ASP A 39 -9.88 7.59 -23.91
N ILE A 40 -8.91 7.86 -23.02
CA ILE A 40 -8.16 6.79 -22.35
C ILE A 40 -8.64 6.53 -20.92
N PHE A 41 -9.32 7.47 -20.26
CA PHE A 41 -9.67 7.37 -18.84
C PHE A 41 -11.13 7.72 -18.53
N ALA A 42 -12.04 7.49 -19.46
CA ALA A 42 -13.46 7.68 -19.21
C ALA A 42 -13.95 6.67 -18.17
N GLY A 43 -14.21 7.13 -16.94
CA GLY A 43 -14.97 6.39 -15.94
C GLY A 43 -14.30 6.07 -14.61
N ASP A 44 -13.00 6.36 -14.39
CA ASP A 44 -12.40 6.17 -13.08
C ASP A 44 -12.05 7.50 -12.39
N VAL A 45 -12.00 7.46 -11.05
CA VAL A 45 -11.61 8.63 -10.26
C VAL A 45 -10.10 8.86 -10.33
N LYS A 46 -9.71 10.09 -10.59
CA LYS A 46 -8.31 10.44 -10.90
C LYS A 46 -7.31 10.08 -9.80
N TYR A 47 -7.71 10.07 -8.53
CA TYR A 47 -6.82 9.68 -7.44
C TYR A 47 -6.58 8.16 -7.33
N HIS A 48 -7.25 7.31 -8.10
CA HIS A 48 -6.93 5.88 -8.19
C HIS A 48 -5.70 5.58 -9.05
N MET A 49 -5.21 6.56 -9.80
CA MET A 49 -4.08 6.38 -10.69
C MET A 49 -2.79 6.08 -9.93
N GLY A 50 -1.92 5.33 -10.59
CA GLY A 50 -0.56 5.06 -10.13
C GLY A 50 0.37 6.25 -10.33
N TYR A 51 1.52 6.19 -9.66
CA TYR A 51 2.58 7.18 -9.81
C TYR A 51 3.93 6.58 -9.44
N SER A 52 5.00 7.00 -10.13
CA SER A 52 6.36 6.58 -9.80
C SER A 52 7.29 7.77 -9.74
N SER A 53 8.24 7.72 -8.81
CA SER A 53 9.26 8.75 -8.68
C SER A 53 10.53 8.21 -8.04
N ASP A 54 11.65 8.84 -8.37
CA ASP A 54 12.92 8.61 -7.70
C ASP A 54 13.11 9.60 -6.56
N LYS A 55 13.52 9.11 -5.41
CA LYS A 55 13.81 9.92 -4.23
C LYS A 55 15.24 9.74 -3.79
N LYS A 56 15.89 10.84 -3.44
CA LYS A 56 17.22 10.82 -2.84
C LYS A 56 17.09 10.67 -1.33
N ALA A 57 17.55 9.56 -0.80
CA ALA A 57 17.61 9.30 0.64
C ALA A 57 18.67 10.19 1.32
N LYS A 58 18.60 10.33 2.64
CA LYS A 58 19.58 11.12 3.44
C LYS A 58 21.03 10.69 3.24
N ASN A 59 21.27 9.42 2.97
CA ASN A 59 22.59 8.87 2.67
C ASN A 59 23.07 9.08 1.22
N GLY A 60 22.29 9.83 0.42
CA GLY A 60 22.61 10.15 -0.97
C GLY A 60 22.20 9.09 -1.99
N LYS A 61 21.74 7.91 -1.58
CA LYS A 61 21.28 6.87 -2.49
C LYS A 61 19.93 7.23 -3.12
N ILE A 62 19.76 6.82 -4.37
CA ILE A 62 18.47 6.92 -5.07
C ILE A 62 17.62 5.70 -4.72
N VAL A 63 16.37 5.95 -4.40
CA VAL A 63 15.34 4.95 -4.12
C VAL A 63 14.18 5.17 -5.08
N HIS A 64 13.78 4.11 -5.77
CA HIS A 64 12.62 4.15 -6.66
C HIS A 64 11.35 3.81 -5.90
N LEU A 65 10.33 4.67 -5.99
CA LEU A 65 9.01 4.49 -5.38
C LEU A 65 7.97 4.34 -6.48
N SER A 66 7.21 3.25 -6.44
CA SER A 66 6.09 3.00 -7.34
C SER A 66 4.79 2.84 -6.53
N LEU A 67 3.81 3.70 -6.77
CA LEU A 67 2.46 3.57 -6.23
C LEU A 67 1.57 2.91 -7.27
N THR A 68 1.08 1.72 -6.95
CA THR A 68 0.22 0.94 -7.85
C THR A 68 -1.16 1.59 -7.98
N PRO A 69 -1.75 1.66 -9.18
CA PRO A 69 -3.16 2.03 -9.33
C PRO A 69 -4.05 1.10 -8.49
N ASN A 70 -5.14 1.62 -7.95
CA ASN A 70 -6.08 0.81 -7.18
C ASN A 70 -7.53 1.00 -7.67
N PRO A 71 -8.38 -0.02 -7.59
CA PRO A 71 -9.82 0.12 -7.80
C PRO A 71 -10.52 0.63 -6.52
N SER A 72 -11.81 0.90 -6.61
CA SER A 72 -12.65 1.22 -5.44
C SER A 72 -12.82 0.04 -4.48
N HIS A 73 -12.61 -1.20 -4.94
CA HIS A 73 -12.66 -2.39 -4.10
C HIS A 73 -11.47 -2.40 -3.14
N LEU A 74 -11.77 -2.32 -1.86
CA LEU A 74 -10.74 -2.32 -0.81
C LEU A 74 -9.95 -3.62 -0.82
N GLU A 75 -8.64 -3.52 -0.61
CA GLU A 75 -7.66 -4.60 -0.53
C GLU A 75 -7.40 -5.36 -1.85
N ALA A 76 -8.16 -5.08 -2.93
CA ALA A 76 -7.94 -5.72 -4.23
C ALA A 76 -6.56 -5.40 -4.84
N VAL A 77 -5.94 -4.31 -4.42
CA VAL A 77 -4.58 -3.93 -4.85
C VAL A 77 -3.48 -4.83 -4.26
N ASN A 78 -3.75 -5.53 -3.15
CA ASN A 78 -2.75 -6.32 -2.43
C ASN A 78 -2.10 -7.38 -3.33
N PRO A 79 -2.84 -8.32 -3.96
CA PRO A 79 -2.22 -9.30 -4.84
C PRO A 79 -1.56 -8.68 -6.08
N VAL A 80 -2.04 -7.51 -6.53
CA VAL A 80 -1.42 -6.80 -7.67
C VAL A 80 -0.04 -6.29 -7.29
N VAL A 81 0.12 -5.71 -6.10
CA VAL A 81 1.42 -5.27 -5.57
C VAL A 81 2.39 -6.44 -5.43
N GLU A 82 1.92 -7.56 -4.89
CA GLU A 82 2.75 -8.77 -4.76
C GLU A 82 3.18 -9.30 -6.14
N GLY A 83 2.26 -9.34 -7.12
CA GLY A 83 2.54 -9.76 -8.48
C GLY A 83 3.56 -8.84 -9.18
N ILE A 84 3.39 -7.52 -9.08
CA ILE A 84 4.35 -6.53 -9.61
C ILE A 84 5.71 -6.71 -8.93
N SER A 85 5.73 -6.84 -7.61
CA SER A 85 6.96 -7.02 -6.84
C SER A 85 7.70 -8.29 -7.26
N ARG A 86 6.99 -9.41 -7.39
CA ARG A 86 7.56 -10.67 -7.85
C ARG A 86 8.13 -10.56 -9.27
N ALA A 87 7.39 -9.96 -10.18
CA ALA A 87 7.85 -9.76 -11.56
C ALA A 87 9.12 -8.90 -11.62
N LYS A 88 9.18 -7.82 -10.85
CA LYS A 88 10.36 -6.95 -10.78
C LYS A 88 11.55 -7.65 -10.15
N ILE A 89 11.36 -8.43 -9.09
CA ILE A 89 12.41 -9.23 -8.46
C ILE A 89 13.01 -10.20 -9.48
N ASP A 90 12.18 -10.90 -10.24
CA ASP A 90 12.64 -11.88 -11.21
C ASP A 90 13.31 -11.22 -12.44
N GLN A 91 12.73 -10.12 -12.96
CA GLN A 91 13.18 -9.51 -14.20
C GLN A 91 14.34 -8.52 -14.04
N TYR A 92 14.34 -7.75 -12.94
CA TYR A 92 15.30 -6.64 -12.77
C TYR A 92 16.30 -6.84 -11.63
N HIS A 93 16.02 -7.79 -10.73
CA HIS A 93 16.84 -8.03 -9.55
C HIS A 93 17.41 -9.46 -9.48
N GLU A 94 17.36 -10.21 -10.58
CA GLU A 94 17.94 -11.56 -10.69
C GLU A 94 17.45 -12.52 -9.58
N GLY A 95 16.20 -12.39 -9.17
CA GLY A 95 15.60 -13.14 -8.07
C GLY A 95 15.99 -12.64 -6.66
N ASN A 96 16.73 -11.56 -6.55
CA ASN A 96 17.16 -11.03 -5.25
C ASN A 96 16.07 -10.17 -4.57
N ALA A 97 15.23 -10.81 -3.77
CA ALA A 97 14.17 -10.15 -3.04
C ALA A 97 14.63 -9.05 -2.04
N LYS A 98 15.91 -9.01 -1.67
CA LYS A 98 16.43 -7.95 -0.78
C LYS A 98 16.56 -6.58 -1.44
N LYS A 99 16.34 -6.49 -2.75
CA LYS A 99 16.44 -5.25 -3.52
C LYS A 99 15.12 -4.50 -3.63
N LEU A 100 14.00 -5.16 -3.34
CA LEU A 100 12.66 -4.60 -3.47
C LEU A 100 11.83 -4.91 -2.23
N VAL A 101 11.05 -3.93 -1.77
CA VAL A 101 10.16 -4.07 -0.61
C VAL A 101 8.73 -3.69 -1.02
N PRO A 102 7.79 -4.64 -1.00
CA PRO A 102 6.37 -4.34 -1.09
C PRO A 102 5.89 -3.66 0.18
N ILE A 103 5.08 -2.61 0.04
CA ILE A 103 4.42 -1.91 1.16
C ILE A 103 2.92 -1.85 0.87
N LEU A 104 2.11 -2.33 1.80
CA LEU A 104 0.66 -2.27 1.74
C LEU A 104 0.12 -1.40 2.88
N ILE A 105 -0.64 -0.36 2.54
CA ILE A 105 -1.23 0.56 3.51
C ILE A 105 -2.73 0.27 3.59
N HIS A 106 -3.20 -0.11 4.76
CA HIS A 106 -4.55 -0.59 5.02
C HIS A 106 -5.33 0.33 5.94
N GLY A 107 -6.66 0.34 5.79
CA GLY A 107 -7.58 0.72 6.84
C GLY A 107 -7.86 -0.49 7.76
N ASP A 108 -8.16 -0.24 9.02
CA ASP A 108 -8.37 -1.31 10.02
C ASP A 108 -9.59 -2.19 9.73
N HIS A 109 -10.68 -1.60 9.25
CA HIS A 109 -11.89 -2.37 8.91
C HIS A 109 -11.67 -3.27 7.68
N SER A 110 -11.00 -2.77 6.64
CA SER A 110 -10.74 -3.55 5.44
C SER A 110 -9.71 -4.66 5.72
N MET A 111 -8.67 -4.38 6.48
CA MET A 111 -7.66 -5.37 6.89
C MET A 111 -8.29 -6.55 7.61
N ALA A 112 -9.23 -6.30 8.52
CA ALA A 112 -9.92 -7.35 9.27
C ALA A 112 -11.07 -8.01 8.50
N GLY A 113 -11.74 -7.28 7.60
CA GLY A 113 -13.01 -7.71 7.01
C GLY A 113 -12.94 -8.26 5.59
N GLN A 114 -11.87 -7.95 4.83
CA GLN A 114 -11.76 -8.40 3.43
C GLN A 114 -11.02 -9.74 3.33
N GLY A 115 -11.69 -10.78 2.83
CA GLY A 115 -11.13 -12.14 2.71
C GLY A 115 -9.85 -12.22 1.88
N ILE A 116 -9.70 -11.34 0.88
CA ILE A 116 -8.51 -11.26 0.03
C ILE A 116 -7.21 -11.00 0.82
N VAL A 117 -7.29 -10.30 1.96
CA VAL A 117 -6.14 -10.09 2.86
C VAL A 117 -5.63 -11.42 3.38
N TYR A 118 -6.54 -12.27 3.85
CA TYR A 118 -6.19 -13.61 4.34
C TYR A 118 -5.61 -14.48 3.22
N GLU A 119 -6.20 -14.44 2.03
CA GLU A 119 -5.73 -15.21 0.88
C GLU A 119 -4.30 -14.81 0.48
N VAL A 120 -4.01 -13.52 0.41
CA VAL A 120 -2.65 -13.01 0.10
C VAL A 120 -1.64 -13.44 1.17
N LEU A 121 -2.01 -13.35 2.45
CA LEU A 121 -1.14 -13.83 3.54
C LEU A 121 -0.85 -15.34 3.42
N GLN A 122 -1.83 -16.15 3.05
CA GLN A 122 -1.64 -17.59 2.86
C GLN A 122 -0.71 -17.93 1.67
N MET A 123 -0.65 -17.07 0.65
CA MET A 123 0.27 -17.22 -0.48
C MET A 123 1.72 -16.80 -0.16
N SER A 124 1.94 -16.01 0.88
CA SER A 124 3.22 -15.31 1.13
C SER A 124 4.46 -16.19 1.23
N LYS A 125 4.31 -17.45 1.69
CA LYS A 125 5.41 -18.41 1.85
C LYS A 125 5.45 -19.48 0.76
N LEU A 126 4.57 -19.41 -0.23
CA LEU A 126 4.56 -20.37 -1.33
C LEU A 126 5.66 -19.98 -2.35
N PRO A 127 6.44 -20.94 -2.87
CA PRO A 127 7.57 -20.64 -3.76
C PRO A 127 7.21 -19.83 -5.01
N GLY A 128 6.02 -20.05 -5.57
CA GLY A 128 5.55 -19.33 -6.76
C GLY A 128 5.08 -17.88 -6.49
N TYR A 129 4.82 -17.51 -5.24
CA TYR A 129 4.21 -16.25 -4.87
C TYR A 129 5.08 -15.38 -3.94
N GLY A 130 6.04 -15.98 -3.24
CA GLY A 130 6.85 -15.28 -2.25
C GLY A 130 7.64 -14.11 -2.84
N THR A 131 7.62 -12.98 -2.16
CA THR A 131 8.34 -11.73 -2.50
C THR A 131 9.47 -11.41 -1.52
N GLY A 132 9.73 -12.29 -0.57
CA GLY A 132 10.74 -12.10 0.48
C GLY A 132 10.19 -11.42 1.75
N GLY A 133 8.98 -10.92 1.70
CA GLY A 133 8.26 -10.28 2.79
C GLY A 133 7.62 -8.97 2.37
N THR A 134 6.55 -8.59 3.06
CA THR A 134 5.77 -7.38 2.79
C THR A 134 5.59 -6.58 4.07
N VAL A 135 5.78 -5.28 3.99
CA VAL A 135 5.50 -4.37 5.11
C VAL A 135 4.04 -3.96 5.04
N HIS A 136 3.29 -4.27 6.08
CA HIS A 136 1.89 -3.86 6.23
C HIS A 136 1.80 -2.70 7.22
N LEU A 137 1.32 -1.55 6.74
CA LEU A 137 1.03 -0.37 7.56
C LEU A 137 -0.47 -0.26 7.76
N VAL A 138 -0.96 -0.49 8.96
CA VAL A 138 -2.40 -0.43 9.26
C VAL A 138 -2.73 0.87 9.96
N ILE A 139 -3.51 1.71 9.32
CA ILE A 139 -4.01 2.96 9.87
C ILE A 139 -5.30 2.64 10.64
N ASN A 140 -5.14 2.39 11.94
CA ASN A 140 -6.24 2.04 12.84
C ASN A 140 -6.98 3.30 13.31
N ASN A 141 -7.67 3.94 12.40
CA ASN A 141 -8.49 5.13 12.67
C ASN A 141 -9.93 4.80 13.10
N GLN A 142 -10.27 3.51 13.17
CA GLN A 142 -11.58 3.00 13.59
C GLN A 142 -12.76 3.47 12.72
N VAL A 143 -12.49 3.88 11.48
CA VAL A 143 -13.50 4.35 10.54
C VAL A 143 -13.96 3.20 9.65
N GLY A 144 -15.21 2.77 9.82
CA GLY A 144 -15.86 1.73 9.03
C GLY A 144 -17.30 2.12 8.63
N PHE A 145 -17.48 3.13 7.79
CA PHE A 145 -18.77 3.74 7.48
C PHE A 145 -19.50 4.18 8.75
N THR A 146 -20.66 3.54 9.03
CA THR A 146 -21.51 3.80 10.21
C THR A 146 -21.28 2.78 11.34
N ALA A 147 -20.44 1.76 11.12
CA ALA A 147 -20.15 0.73 12.13
C ALA A 147 -19.03 1.18 13.07
N ASP A 148 -19.21 0.97 14.35
CA ASP A 148 -18.16 1.10 15.35
C ASP A 148 -17.14 -0.07 15.19
N PHE A 149 -15.92 0.14 15.61
CA PHE A 149 -14.89 -0.90 15.53
C PHE A 149 -15.25 -2.16 16.33
N ILE A 150 -16.02 -2.02 17.41
CA ILE A 150 -16.55 -3.13 18.22
C ILE A 150 -17.54 -3.99 17.42
N GLU A 151 -18.30 -3.36 16.53
CA GLU A 151 -19.27 -4.04 15.68
C GLU A 151 -18.65 -4.61 14.40
N GLY A 152 -17.49 -4.10 14.02
CA GLY A 152 -16.83 -4.41 12.74
C GLY A 152 -15.99 -5.69 12.74
N ARG A 153 -15.62 -6.22 13.92
CA ARG A 153 -14.77 -7.43 14.01
C ARG A 153 -14.91 -8.12 15.38
N SER A 154 -14.73 -9.44 15.37
CA SER A 154 -14.68 -10.25 16.60
C SER A 154 -13.29 -10.27 17.24
N SER A 155 -12.23 -10.03 16.48
CA SER A 155 -10.86 -10.00 16.99
C SER A 155 -10.59 -8.74 17.79
N THR A 156 -9.72 -8.82 18.79
CA THR A 156 -9.29 -7.66 19.59
C THR A 156 -8.58 -6.63 18.73
N TYR A 157 -7.68 -7.08 17.86
CA TYR A 157 -6.92 -6.20 16.97
C TYR A 157 -7.27 -6.45 15.51
N CYS A 158 -7.32 -5.39 14.72
CA CYS A 158 -7.51 -5.49 13.28
C CYS A 158 -6.38 -6.27 12.59
N THR A 159 -5.21 -6.32 13.21
CA THR A 159 -4.01 -7.01 12.74
C THR A 159 -3.92 -8.48 13.15
N ASP A 160 -4.94 -9.02 13.86
CA ASP A 160 -4.93 -10.41 14.32
C ASP A 160 -4.86 -11.43 13.15
N VAL A 161 -5.22 -11.03 11.95
CA VAL A 161 -5.02 -11.84 10.73
C VAL A 161 -3.54 -12.19 10.50
N GLY A 162 -2.59 -11.33 10.92
CA GLY A 162 -1.15 -11.59 10.85
C GLY A 162 -0.68 -12.77 11.72
N LYS A 163 -1.45 -13.16 12.74
CA LYS A 163 -1.17 -14.33 13.56
C LYS A 163 -1.21 -15.63 12.77
N THR A 164 -1.95 -15.68 11.68
CA THR A 164 -2.07 -16.89 10.83
C THR A 164 -0.74 -17.30 10.18
N THR A 165 0.15 -16.34 9.97
CA THR A 165 1.49 -16.55 9.42
C THR A 165 2.60 -16.37 10.44
N LEU A 166 2.25 -16.17 11.72
CA LEU A 166 3.17 -15.88 12.83
C LEU A 166 4.08 -14.67 12.53
N SER A 167 3.51 -13.68 11.85
CA SER A 167 4.22 -12.45 11.52
C SER A 167 4.36 -11.56 12.76
N PRO A 168 5.47 -10.84 12.92
CA PRO A 168 5.60 -9.84 13.98
C PRO A 168 4.59 -8.72 13.77
N VAL A 169 3.99 -8.25 14.86
CA VAL A 169 3.02 -7.16 14.86
C VAL A 169 3.43 -6.13 15.90
N PHE A 170 3.52 -4.88 15.48
CA PHE A 170 3.84 -3.75 16.35
C PHE A 170 2.61 -2.85 16.46
N HIS A 171 2.30 -2.44 17.68
CA HIS A 171 1.26 -1.46 17.95
C HIS A 171 1.90 -0.20 18.52
N VAL A 172 1.64 0.93 17.88
CA VAL A 172 2.20 2.22 18.28
C VAL A 172 1.13 3.29 18.22
N ASN A 173 1.18 4.23 19.17
CA ASN A 173 0.36 5.43 19.10
C ASN A 173 0.87 6.35 17.99
N ALA A 174 0.06 6.60 16.96
CA ALA A 174 0.43 7.41 15.81
C ALA A 174 0.65 8.91 16.15
N ASP A 175 0.16 9.39 17.31
CA ASP A 175 0.41 10.74 17.79
C ASP A 175 1.83 10.89 18.38
N ASP A 176 2.50 9.78 18.68
CA ASP A 176 3.89 9.74 19.10
C ASP A 176 4.80 9.40 17.91
N ILE A 177 5.27 10.44 17.24
CA ILE A 177 6.09 10.31 16.03
C ILE A 177 7.42 9.61 16.32
N GLU A 178 8.01 9.83 17.49
CA GLU A 178 9.29 9.20 17.88
C GLU A 178 9.08 7.68 18.04
N ALA A 179 8.01 7.28 18.69
CA ALA A 179 7.64 5.86 18.81
C ALA A 179 7.37 5.21 17.46
N VAL A 180 6.68 5.91 16.55
CA VAL A 180 6.43 5.41 15.17
C VAL A 180 7.73 5.18 14.41
N VAL A 181 8.71 6.05 14.56
CA VAL A 181 10.01 5.90 13.87
C VAL A 181 10.87 4.82 14.54
N TYR A 182 10.67 4.58 15.83
CA TYR A 182 11.45 3.59 16.58
C TYR A 182 11.06 2.14 16.25
N VAL A 183 9.78 1.87 15.98
CA VAL A 183 9.28 0.52 15.65
C VAL A 183 9.44 0.20 14.18
#